data_d2d476b9f6204e5a0538a108fe4d6450
#
_entry.id   d2d476b9f6204e5a0538a108fe4d6450
#
_cell.length_a   1.000
_cell.length_b   1.000
_cell.length_c   1.000
_cell.angle_alpha   90.00
_cell.angle_beta   90.00
_cell.angle_gamma   90.00
#
_symmetry.space_group_name_H-M   'P 1'
#
loop_
_entity.id
_entity.type
_entity.pdbx_description
1 polymer ?
#
loop_
_entity_poly.entity_id
_entity_poly.type
_entity_poly.pdbx_seq_one_letter_code
_entity_poly.pdbx_strand_id
1 'polypeptide(L)'
;YIAGLFHDIAKGRNEDHSILGSQEAESFCLDHGMSKYESKLVSWLVENHLMLSLTAQRKDINDPNVIRSFATKIGDESRLDYLYLLTICDVRATNPNLWSTWKRQLFDELYLLTKKALREGLENPIDKDELIAEKKYLVEGKLNGNQGKKGLVSLFSFLGESYFLKFKDQEIIHHSKI
;
A
#
# COMPACT_ATOMS: atom_id res chain seq x y z
N TYR A 1 -15.72 3.32 -9.42
CA TYR A 1 -16.43 3.64 -10.68
C TYR A 1 -15.81 4.86 -11.37
N ILE A 2 -15.64 6.02 -10.69
CA ILE A 2 -15.15 7.26 -11.30
C ILE A 2 -13.77 7.04 -11.94
N ALA A 3 -12.82 6.38 -11.25
CA ALA A 3 -11.53 6.06 -11.83
C ALA A 3 -11.65 5.22 -13.13
N GLY A 4 -12.61 4.31 -13.20
CA GLY A 4 -12.90 3.54 -14.42
C GLY A 4 -13.43 4.39 -15.59
N LEU A 5 -14.15 5.48 -15.30
CA LEU A 5 -14.59 6.42 -16.34
C LEU A 5 -13.44 7.32 -16.83
N PHE A 6 -12.52 7.68 -15.97
CA PHE A 6 -11.49 8.67 -16.26
C PHE A 6 -10.12 8.08 -16.65
N HIS A 7 -9.86 6.77 -16.45
CA HIS A 7 -8.51 6.21 -16.64
C HIS A 7 -7.94 6.45 -18.06
N ASP A 8 -8.78 6.48 -19.07
CA ASP A 8 -8.41 6.67 -20.47
C ASP A 8 -8.95 7.96 -21.10
N ILE A 9 -9.56 8.86 -20.32
CA ILE A 9 -10.28 10.03 -20.85
C ILE A 9 -9.39 10.99 -21.65
N ALA A 10 -8.12 11.05 -21.34
CA ALA A 10 -7.15 11.90 -22.02
C ALA A 10 -6.38 11.18 -23.14
N LYS A 11 -6.76 9.95 -23.50
CA LYS A 11 -6.12 9.17 -24.56
C LYS A 11 -6.20 9.90 -25.92
N GLY A 12 -5.08 9.91 -26.66
CA GLY A 12 -4.98 10.60 -27.94
C GLY A 12 -4.61 12.09 -27.86
N ARG A 13 -4.38 12.63 -26.67
CA ARG A 13 -3.81 13.98 -26.48
C ARG A 13 -2.28 13.92 -26.52
N ASN A 14 -1.61 15.07 -26.72
CA ASN A 14 -0.16 15.15 -26.92
C ASN A 14 0.69 14.95 -25.64
N GLU A 15 0.06 14.63 -24.51
CA GLU A 15 0.71 14.41 -23.22
C GLU A 15 0.37 13.02 -22.68
N ASP A 16 1.01 12.64 -21.56
CA ASP A 16 0.67 11.38 -20.88
C ASP A 16 -0.79 11.39 -20.41
N HIS A 17 -1.59 10.50 -20.99
CA HIS A 17 -3.02 10.43 -20.73
C HIS A 17 -3.35 10.11 -19.26
N SER A 18 -2.45 9.38 -18.56
CA SER A 18 -2.65 9.02 -17.15
C SER A 18 -2.51 10.27 -16.27
N ILE A 19 -1.51 11.13 -16.57
CA ILE A 19 -1.28 12.39 -15.84
C ILE A 19 -2.41 13.38 -16.11
N LEU A 20 -2.75 13.61 -17.39
CA LEU A 20 -3.83 14.53 -17.73
C LEU A 20 -5.18 14.04 -17.16
N GLY A 21 -5.48 12.75 -17.35
CA GLY A 21 -6.71 12.16 -16.85
C GLY A 21 -6.83 12.22 -15.33
N SER A 22 -5.73 12.10 -14.61
CA SER A 22 -5.72 12.19 -13.14
C SER A 22 -6.10 13.58 -12.65
N GLN A 23 -5.60 14.63 -13.30
CA GLN A 23 -5.94 16.03 -12.97
C GLN A 23 -7.41 16.33 -13.25
N GLU A 24 -7.93 15.89 -14.39
CA GLU A 24 -9.34 16.05 -14.76
C GLU A 24 -10.25 15.27 -13.79
N ALA A 25 -9.86 14.06 -13.40
CA ALA A 25 -10.59 13.25 -12.43
C ALA A 25 -10.65 13.92 -11.05
N GLU A 26 -9.54 14.49 -10.56
CA GLU A 26 -9.50 15.21 -9.28
C GLU A 26 -10.42 16.43 -9.30
N SER A 27 -10.33 17.26 -10.35
CA SER A 27 -11.19 18.43 -10.50
C SER A 27 -12.67 18.03 -10.55
N PHE A 28 -13.02 17.05 -11.37
CA PHE A 28 -14.38 16.53 -11.43
C PHE A 28 -14.90 16.06 -10.07
N CYS A 29 -14.12 15.30 -9.32
CA CYS A 29 -14.52 14.82 -8.01
C CYS A 29 -14.77 15.95 -7.02
N LEU A 30 -13.89 16.96 -6.98
CA LEU A 30 -14.05 18.13 -6.12
C LEU A 30 -15.28 18.95 -6.50
N ASP A 31 -15.50 19.19 -7.79
CA ASP A 31 -16.66 19.94 -8.30
C ASP A 31 -18.01 19.25 -7.99
N HIS A 32 -17.97 17.92 -7.82
CA HIS A 32 -19.14 17.11 -7.45
C HIS A 32 -19.24 16.81 -5.95
N GLY A 33 -18.50 17.55 -5.12
CA GLY A 33 -18.62 17.50 -3.67
C GLY A 33 -17.99 16.30 -2.98
N MET A 34 -17.08 15.57 -3.66
CA MET A 34 -16.30 14.53 -3.00
C MET A 34 -15.27 15.15 -2.05
N SER A 35 -14.93 14.43 -1.00
CA SER A 35 -13.88 14.86 -0.07
C SER A 35 -12.52 14.96 -0.80
N LYS A 36 -11.63 15.79 -0.28
CA LYS A 36 -10.28 15.95 -0.82
C LYS A 36 -9.49 14.63 -0.82
N TYR A 37 -9.71 13.78 0.19
CA TYR A 37 -9.10 12.46 0.27
C TYR A 37 -9.60 11.53 -0.85
N GLU A 38 -10.91 11.44 -1.04
CA GLU A 38 -11.50 10.61 -2.09
C GLU A 38 -11.11 11.08 -3.50
N SER A 39 -11.11 12.40 -3.72
CA SER A 39 -10.69 12.99 -5.00
C SER A 39 -9.24 12.65 -5.33
N LYS A 40 -8.33 12.73 -4.33
CA LYS A 40 -6.93 12.32 -4.48
C LYS A 40 -6.76 10.81 -4.72
N LEU A 41 -7.59 9.98 -4.07
CA LEU A 41 -7.57 8.53 -4.32
C LEU A 41 -7.98 8.21 -5.77
N VAL A 42 -9.03 8.86 -6.28
CA VAL A 42 -9.46 8.69 -7.68
C VAL A 42 -8.37 9.16 -8.65
N SER A 43 -7.80 10.34 -8.41
CA SER A 43 -6.69 10.90 -9.19
C SER A 43 -5.50 9.93 -9.23
N TRP A 44 -5.08 9.44 -8.07
CA TRP A 44 -3.99 8.47 -7.96
C TRP A 44 -4.26 7.17 -8.73
N LEU A 45 -5.49 6.66 -8.66
CA LEU A 45 -5.89 5.45 -9.39
C LEU A 45 -5.82 5.65 -10.90
N VAL A 46 -6.26 6.81 -11.40
CA VAL A 46 -6.19 7.16 -12.83
C VAL A 46 -4.73 7.28 -13.27
N GLU A 47 -3.91 8.00 -12.52
CA GLU A 47 -2.49 8.18 -12.82
C GLU A 47 -1.73 6.84 -12.87
N ASN A 48 -2.07 5.91 -11.98
CA ASN A 48 -1.35 4.66 -11.81
C ASN A 48 -2.07 3.43 -12.37
N HIS A 49 -3.14 3.60 -13.20
CA HIS A 49 -3.99 2.49 -13.64
C HIS A 49 -3.24 1.39 -14.40
N LEU A 50 -2.15 1.71 -15.09
CA LEU A 50 -1.31 0.75 -15.81
C LEU A 50 -0.26 0.05 -14.93
N MET A 51 -0.02 0.55 -13.70
CA MET A 51 1.14 0.14 -12.90
C MET A 51 1.10 -1.35 -12.53
N LEU A 52 -0.07 -1.89 -12.14
CA LEU A 52 -0.21 -3.30 -11.78
C LEU A 52 0.03 -4.20 -13.00
N SER A 53 -0.62 -3.90 -14.12
CA SER A 53 -0.50 -4.70 -15.35
C SER A 53 0.91 -4.66 -15.92
N LEU A 54 1.58 -3.51 -15.90
CA LEU A 54 2.96 -3.37 -16.36
C LEU A 54 3.95 -4.10 -15.45
N THR A 55 3.75 -4.01 -14.13
CA THR A 55 4.61 -4.71 -13.17
C THR A 55 4.49 -6.21 -13.33
N ALA A 56 3.27 -6.74 -13.33
CA ALA A 56 3.02 -8.16 -13.47
C ALA A 56 3.56 -8.76 -14.78
N GLN A 57 3.40 -8.05 -15.90
CA GLN A 57 3.76 -8.57 -17.23
C GLN A 57 5.21 -8.34 -17.64
N ARG A 58 5.93 -7.40 -17.00
CA ARG A 58 7.27 -6.96 -17.44
C ARG A 58 8.35 -7.16 -16.40
N LYS A 59 8.01 -7.51 -15.15
CA LYS A 59 8.98 -7.71 -14.08
C LYS A 59 8.87 -9.11 -13.52
N ASP A 60 9.96 -9.59 -12.94
CA ASP A 60 9.96 -10.85 -12.20
C ASP A 60 9.30 -10.64 -10.83
N ILE A 61 8.06 -11.10 -10.70
CA ILE A 61 7.28 -10.99 -9.46
C ILE A 61 7.77 -11.95 -8.36
N ASN A 62 8.68 -12.88 -8.67
CA ASN A 62 9.34 -13.71 -7.66
C ASN A 62 10.54 -12.99 -7.01
N ASP A 63 11.00 -11.87 -7.57
CA ASP A 63 12.05 -11.05 -6.95
C ASP A 63 11.44 -10.21 -5.80
N PRO A 64 11.87 -10.44 -4.54
CA PRO A 64 11.39 -9.69 -3.38
C PRO A 64 11.59 -8.17 -3.50
N ASN A 65 12.62 -7.72 -4.25
CA ASN A 65 12.87 -6.29 -4.45
C ASN A 65 11.83 -5.66 -5.37
N VAL A 66 11.34 -6.41 -6.36
CA VAL A 66 10.24 -5.97 -7.23
C VAL A 66 8.96 -5.80 -6.41
N ILE A 67 8.63 -6.80 -5.58
CA ILE A 67 7.45 -6.74 -4.70
C ILE A 67 7.57 -5.58 -3.71
N ARG A 68 8.73 -5.41 -3.07
CA ARG A 68 8.97 -4.31 -2.14
C ARG A 68 8.83 -2.94 -2.81
N SER A 69 9.46 -2.75 -3.97
CA SER A 69 9.36 -1.51 -4.74
C SER A 69 7.91 -1.21 -5.18
N PHE A 70 7.16 -2.24 -5.57
CA PHE A 70 5.77 -2.10 -5.95
C PHE A 70 4.90 -1.76 -4.73
N ALA A 71 5.05 -2.47 -3.60
CA ALA A 71 4.33 -2.21 -2.35
C ALA A 71 4.58 -0.78 -1.82
N THR A 72 5.83 -0.31 -1.86
CA THR A 72 6.17 1.07 -1.48
C THR A 72 5.44 2.11 -2.34
N LYS A 73 5.29 1.87 -3.64
CA LYS A 73 4.57 2.77 -4.54
C LYS A 73 3.06 2.76 -4.29
N ILE A 74 2.51 1.60 -3.96
CA ILE A 74 1.09 1.44 -3.62
C ILE A 74 0.76 2.18 -2.31
N GLY A 75 1.58 1.98 -1.27
CA GLY A 75 1.46 2.64 0.02
C GLY A 75 0.54 1.95 1.01
N ASP A 76 -0.66 1.53 0.62
CA ASP A 76 -1.64 0.89 1.51
C ASP A 76 -2.50 -0.19 0.82
N GLU A 77 -3.15 -1.05 1.62
CA GLU A 77 -4.01 -2.13 1.09
C GLU A 77 -5.22 -1.61 0.32
N SER A 78 -5.80 -0.48 0.71
CA SER A 78 -7.00 0.06 0.04
C SER A 78 -6.68 0.48 -1.39
N ARG A 79 -5.55 1.16 -1.59
CA ARG A 79 -5.07 1.52 -2.94
C ARG A 79 -4.78 0.29 -3.78
N LEU A 80 -4.17 -0.75 -3.17
CA LEU A 80 -3.92 -2.02 -3.84
C LEU A 80 -5.23 -2.68 -4.30
N ASP A 81 -6.22 -2.78 -3.41
CA ASP A 81 -7.50 -3.39 -3.70
C ASP A 81 -8.22 -2.66 -4.84
N TYR A 82 -8.26 -1.33 -4.81
CA TYR A 82 -8.88 -0.53 -5.88
C TYR A 82 -8.12 -0.61 -7.20
N LEU A 83 -6.78 -0.58 -7.16
CA LEU A 83 -5.96 -0.68 -8.38
C LEU A 83 -6.11 -2.06 -9.04
N TYR A 84 -6.16 -3.12 -8.24
CA TYR A 84 -6.38 -4.48 -8.71
C TYR A 84 -7.74 -4.60 -9.42
N LEU A 85 -8.81 -4.11 -8.78
CA LEU A 85 -10.15 -4.11 -9.38
C LEU A 85 -10.21 -3.30 -10.68
N LEU A 86 -9.62 -2.09 -10.69
CA LEU A 86 -9.57 -1.24 -11.87
C LEU A 86 -8.83 -1.93 -13.01
N THR A 87 -7.68 -2.54 -12.75
CA THR A 87 -6.88 -3.26 -13.75
C THR A 87 -7.64 -4.44 -14.36
N ILE A 88 -8.35 -5.24 -13.54
CA ILE A 88 -9.16 -6.36 -14.05
C ILE A 88 -10.29 -5.85 -14.94
N CYS A 89 -11.00 -4.79 -14.50
CA CYS A 89 -12.10 -4.23 -15.26
C CYS A 89 -11.63 -3.66 -16.60
N ASP A 90 -10.52 -2.92 -16.59
CA ASP A 90 -9.93 -2.34 -17.80
C ASP A 90 -9.53 -3.43 -18.82
N VAL A 91 -8.74 -4.42 -18.40
CA VAL A 91 -8.27 -5.49 -19.30
C VAL A 91 -9.46 -6.27 -19.89
N ARG A 92 -10.49 -6.57 -19.09
CA ARG A 92 -11.67 -7.31 -19.55
C ARG A 92 -12.58 -6.49 -20.45
N ALA A 93 -12.67 -5.18 -20.21
CA ALA A 93 -13.49 -4.28 -21.02
C ALA A 93 -12.83 -3.96 -22.37
N THR A 94 -11.50 -3.83 -22.39
CA THR A 94 -10.76 -3.52 -23.60
C THR A 94 -10.85 -4.65 -24.64
N ASN A 95 -10.61 -5.88 -24.22
CA ASN A 95 -10.77 -7.06 -25.08
C ASN A 95 -10.91 -8.34 -24.22
N PRO A 96 -12.08 -9.00 -24.23
CA PRO A 96 -12.30 -10.24 -23.47
C PRO A 96 -11.29 -11.34 -23.79
N ASN A 97 -10.76 -11.41 -24.99
CA ASN A 97 -9.76 -12.39 -25.40
C ASN A 97 -8.38 -12.16 -24.77
N LEU A 98 -8.10 -10.95 -24.26
CA LEU A 98 -6.88 -10.64 -23.53
C LEU A 98 -6.90 -11.16 -22.09
N TRP A 99 -8.08 -11.53 -21.58
CA TRP A 99 -8.25 -12.09 -20.25
C TRP A 99 -8.08 -13.60 -20.27
N SER A 100 -6.86 -14.09 -20.10
CA SER A 100 -6.54 -15.50 -20.01
C SER A 100 -6.40 -15.95 -18.54
N THR A 101 -6.53 -17.27 -18.31
CA THR A 101 -6.27 -17.87 -16.98
C THR A 101 -4.86 -17.55 -16.49
N TRP A 102 -3.88 -17.60 -17.38
CA TRP A 102 -2.49 -17.24 -17.07
C TRP A 102 -2.37 -15.79 -16.60
N LYS A 103 -2.97 -14.84 -17.32
CA LYS A 103 -2.91 -13.42 -16.96
C LYS A 103 -3.61 -13.16 -15.62
N ARG A 104 -4.72 -13.82 -15.38
CA ARG A 104 -5.42 -13.78 -14.09
C ARG A 104 -4.51 -14.25 -12.96
N GLN A 105 -3.90 -15.43 -13.09
CA GLN A 105 -3.00 -15.97 -12.08
C GLN A 105 -1.84 -15.02 -11.77
N LEU A 106 -1.24 -14.43 -12.82
CA LEU A 106 -0.15 -13.48 -12.68
C LEU A 106 -0.54 -12.22 -11.88
N PHE A 107 -1.74 -11.68 -12.14
CA PHE A 107 -2.25 -10.52 -11.41
C PHE A 107 -2.64 -10.88 -9.97
N ASP A 108 -3.28 -12.03 -9.76
CA ASP A 108 -3.65 -12.54 -8.45
C ASP A 108 -2.38 -12.76 -7.59
N GLU A 109 -1.32 -13.31 -8.16
CA GLU A 109 -0.06 -13.56 -7.48
C GLU A 109 0.62 -12.26 -7.06
N LEU A 110 0.78 -11.29 -7.98
CA LEU A 110 1.33 -9.97 -7.65
C LEU A 110 0.51 -9.29 -6.55
N TYR A 111 -0.82 -9.35 -6.64
CA TYR A 111 -1.71 -8.78 -5.63
C TYR A 111 -1.48 -9.41 -4.25
N LEU A 112 -1.45 -10.76 -4.17
CA LEU A 112 -1.29 -11.47 -2.89
C LEU A 112 0.09 -11.24 -2.28
N LEU A 113 1.16 -11.27 -3.08
CA LEU A 113 2.53 -10.99 -2.62
C LEU A 113 2.66 -9.56 -2.12
N THR A 114 2.08 -8.60 -2.83
CA THR A 114 2.10 -7.18 -2.43
C THR A 114 1.29 -6.98 -1.15
N LYS A 115 0.11 -7.58 -1.05
CA LYS A 115 -0.73 -7.49 0.16
C LYS A 115 -0.03 -8.07 1.38
N LYS A 116 0.68 -9.18 1.20
CA LYS A 116 1.52 -9.76 2.26
C LYS A 116 2.64 -8.79 2.67
N ALA A 117 3.34 -8.21 1.69
CA ALA A 117 4.42 -7.26 1.94
C ALA A 117 3.94 -6.01 2.70
N LEU A 118 2.77 -5.46 2.33
CA LEU A 118 2.14 -4.34 3.05
C LEU A 118 1.83 -4.70 4.50
N ARG A 119 1.23 -5.87 4.76
CA ARG A 119 0.91 -6.34 6.12
C ARG A 119 2.13 -6.62 6.99
N GLU A 120 3.25 -6.99 6.39
CA GLU A 120 4.52 -7.22 7.07
C GLU A 120 5.27 -5.92 7.41
N GLY A 121 4.67 -4.76 7.14
CA GLY A 121 5.18 -3.44 7.54
C GLY A 121 6.03 -2.73 6.49
N LEU A 122 5.77 -2.99 5.21
CA LEU A 122 6.33 -2.21 4.10
C LEU A 122 5.47 -0.99 3.74
N GLU A 123 4.42 -0.73 4.54
CA GLU A 123 3.46 0.34 4.27
C GLU A 123 4.09 1.74 4.28
N ASN A 124 5.17 1.95 4.98
CA ASN A 124 6.01 3.14 4.85
C ASN A 124 7.29 2.97 5.68
N PRO A 125 8.51 2.93 5.12
CA PRO A 125 9.73 2.79 5.91
C PRO A 125 9.92 3.93 6.93
N ILE A 126 9.44 5.14 6.63
CA ILE A 126 9.51 6.31 7.51
C ILE A 126 8.53 6.16 8.67
N ASP A 127 7.29 5.78 8.37
CA ASP A 127 6.25 5.56 9.41
C ASP A 127 6.57 4.36 10.30
N LYS A 128 7.34 3.40 9.81
CA LYS A 128 7.73 2.22 10.56
C LYS A 128 8.66 2.56 11.73
N ASP A 129 9.67 3.36 11.48
CA ASP A 129 10.62 3.80 12.52
C ASP A 129 9.93 4.71 13.54
N GLU A 130 9.07 5.61 13.07
CA GLU A 130 8.22 6.45 13.92
C GLU A 130 7.25 5.62 14.76
N LEU A 131 6.56 4.64 14.15
CA LEU A 131 5.65 3.74 14.86
C LEU A 131 6.35 2.90 15.93
N ILE A 132 7.54 2.39 15.63
CA ILE A 132 8.36 1.63 16.58
C ILE A 132 8.82 2.53 17.72
N ALA A 133 9.27 3.76 17.42
CA ALA A 133 9.69 4.73 18.41
C ALA A 133 8.53 5.13 19.34
N GLU A 134 7.35 5.39 18.77
CA GLU A 134 6.13 5.70 19.52
C GLU A 134 5.71 4.53 20.43
N LYS A 135 5.72 3.30 19.93
CA LYS A 135 5.40 2.11 20.73
C LYS A 135 6.39 1.92 21.89
N LYS A 136 7.68 2.07 21.62
CA LYS A 136 8.71 2.00 22.69
C LYS A 136 8.46 3.05 23.76
N TYR A 137 8.20 4.30 23.36
CA TYR A 137 7.90 5.41 24.26
C TYR A 137 6.64 5.15 25.13
N LEU A 138 5.56 4.67 24.51
CA LEU A 138 4.31 4.35 25.22
C LEU A 138 4.48 3.20 26.22
N VAL A 139 5.23 2.16 25.86
CA VAL A 139 5.52 1.02 26.74
C VAL A 139 6.40 1.47 27.92
N GLU A 140 7.43 2.26 27.68
CA GLU A 140 8.30 2.84 28.71
C GLU A 140 7.53 3.75 29.68
N GLY A 141 6.59 4.55 29.17
CA GLY A 141 5.75 5.44 29.97
C GLY A 141 4.74 4.72 30.86
N LYS A 142 4.27 3.54 30.45
CA LYS A 142 3.29 2.73 31.21
C LYS A 142 3.93 1.80 32.25
N LEU A 143 5.24 1.61 32.20
CA LEU A 143 6.00 0.82 33.16
C LEU A 143 6.63 1.73 34.22
N ASN A 144 5.86 2.00 35.26
CA ASN A 144 6.31 2.80 36.42
C ASN A 144 7.25 1.99 37.33
N GLY A 145 8.53 2.37 37.40
CA GLY A 145 9.52 1.88 38.32
C GLY A 145 10.94 1.88 37.78
N ASN A 146 11.92 2.36 38.58
CA ASN A 146 13.32 2.47 38.15
C ASN A 146 13.99 1.13 37.79
N GLN A 147 13.53 -0.01 38.32
CA GLN A 147 14.04 -1.34 37.97
C GLN A 147 13.48 -1.87 36.66
N GLY A 148 12.23 -1.57 36.33
CA GLY A 148 11.62 -1.99 35.07
C GLY A 148 12.22 -1.29 33.84
N LYS A 149 12.60 -0.01 33.94
CA LYS A 149 13.18 0.76 32.82
C LYS A 149 14.53 0.24 32.33
N LYS A 150 15.44 -0.17 33.23
CA LYS A 150 16.77 -0.71 32.84
C LYS A 150 16.66 -2.07 32.15
N GLY A 151 15.77 -2.92 32.59
CA GLY A 151 15.51 -4.24 31.98
C GLY A 151 14.87 -4.10 30.60
N LEU A 152 13.94 -3.15 30.44
CA LEU A 152 13.26 -2.88 29.19
C LEU A 152 14.18 -2.34 28.08
N VAL A 153 15.03 -1.36 28.39
CA VAL A 153 15.98 -0.82 27.41
C VAL A 153 16.92 -1.92 26.90
N SER A 154 17.36 -2.80 27.81
CA SER A 154 18.15 -3.98 27.45
C SER A 154 17.34 -4.95 26.59
N LEU A 155 16.09 -5.26 26.96
CA LEU A 155 15.20 -6.13 26.20
C LEU A 155 14.92 -5.57 24.80
N PHE A 156 14.64 -4.28 24.70
CA PHE A 156 14.37 -3.60 23.41
C PHE A 156 15.56 -3.61 22.45
N SER A 157 16.79 -3.69 22.97
CA SER A 157 18.00 -3.81 22.14
C SER A 157 18.15 -5.22 21.53
N PHE A 158 17.57 -6.25 22.14
CA PHE A 158 17.58 -7.62 21.62
C PHE A 158 16.39 -7.94 20.73
N LEU A 159 15.28 -7.19 20.87
CA LEU A 159 14.07 -7.41 20.09
C LEU A 159 14.17 -6.70 18.75
N GLY A 160 14.10 -7.45 17.66
CA GLY A 160 14.11 -6.90 16.31
C GLY A 160 12.83 -6.08 16.01
N GLU A 161 12.90 -5.22 14.99
CA GLU A 161 11.80 -4.36 14.56
C GLU A 161 10.49 -5.12 14.31
N SER A 162 10.57 -6.33 13.77
CA SER A 162 9.42 -7.21 13.51
C SER A 162 8.61 -7.53 14.76
N TYR A 163 9.22 -7.54 15.95
CA TYR A 163 8.53 -7.73 17.20
C TYR A 163 7.57 -6.57 17.50
N PHE A 164 8.06 -5.32 17.39
CA PHE A 164 7.26 -4.12 17.65
C PHE A 164 6.14 -3.92 16.63
N LEU A 165 6.32 -4.40 15.41
CA LEU A 165 5.28 -4.34 14.38
C LEU A 165 4.19 -5.39 14.60
N LYS A 166 4.55 -6.56 15.14
CA LYS A 166 3.64 -7.70 15.32
C LYS A 166 2.74 -7.56 16.54
N PHE A 167 3.27 -7.05 17.67
CA PHE A 167 2.57 -7.03 18.95
C PHE A 167 2.01 -5.64 19.29
N LYS A 168 0.84 -5.61 19.97
CA LYS A 168 0.22 -4.38 20.49
C LYS A 168 0.92 -3.95 21.78
N ASP A 169 0.81 -2.67 22.14
CA ASP A 169 1.44 -2.11 23.34
C ASP A 169 1.14 -2.89 24.61
N GLN A 170 -0.12 -3.36 24.78
CA GLN A 170 -0.54 -4.14 25.94
C GLN A 170 0.13 -5.51 26.00
N GLU A 171 0.35 -6.14 24.86
CA GLU A 171 1.05 -7.43 24.76
C GLU A 171 2.52 -7.27 25.08
N ILE A 172 3.16 -6.20 24.57
CA ILE A 172 4.56 -5.87 24.85
C ILE A 172 4.76 -5.61 26.35
N ILE A 173 3.82 -4.86 26.99
CA ILE A 173 3.83 -4.62 28.45
C ILE A 173 3.67 -5.93 29.22
N HIS A 174 2.83 -6.85 28.75
CA HIS A 174 2.67 -8.16 29.38
C HIS A 174 3.96 -8.98 29.29
N HIS A 175 4.55 -9.07 28.10
CA HIS A 175 5.80 -9.79 27.88
C HIS A 175 6.97 -9.24 28.70
N SER A 176 6.98 -7.94 29.00
CA SER A 176 8.04 -7.30 29.79
C SER A 176 7.94 -7.54 31.29
N LYS A 177 6.85 -8.16 31.79
CA LYS A 177 6.62 -8.48 33.18
C LYS A 177 6.93 -9.93 33.54
N ILE A 178 7.24 -10.76 32.56
CA ILE A 178 7.63 -12.15 32.69
C ILE A 178 9.14 -12.25 32.78
#